data_f5b53ba542671275e635608ea858af92
#
_entry.id   f5b53ba542671275e635608ea858af92
#
_cell.length_a   1.000
_cell.length_b   1.000
_cell.length_c   1.000
_cell.angle_alpha   90.00
_cell.angle_beta   90.00
_cell.angle_gamma   90.00
#
_symmetry.space_group_name_H-M   'P 1'
#
loop_
_entity.id
_entity.type
_entity.pdbx_description
1 polymer ?
#
loop_
_entity_poly.entity_id
_entity_poly.type
_entity_poly.pdbx_seq_one_letter_code
_entity_poly.pdbx_strand_id
1 'polypeptide(L)'
;LSLHDALPISAELIFQDCIVPKENLLGKEGKGFGIAMSTLDGGRIGIAAQALGIAQGALDETVKYVKEREQFGRPLSKFQGLQWIIADIETAIEASRLLVYRAAFNKANGLPYNKEAAIAKLFAATTAMNVTTKCVQLHGGYGYTKDYPLERMMRDAKITEIYEGTSQVQQMVIAANLLK
;
A
#
# COMPACT_ATOMS: atom_id res chain seq x y z
N LEU A 1 10.21 -19.29 -11.69
CA LEU A 1 10.05 -17.92 -11.18
C LEU A 1 11.40 -17.47 -10.66
N SER A 2 12.04 -16.53 -11.37
CA SER A 2 13.30 -15.94 -10.93
C SER A 2 13.01 -15.06 -9.71
N LEU A 3 13.78 -15.23 -8.64
CA LEU A 3 13.78 -14.34 -7.47
C LEU A 3 14.14 -12.88 -7.84
N HIS A 4 14.62 -12.65 -9.07
CA HIS A 4 14.96 -11.32 -9.57
C HIS A 4 13.75 -10.47 -9.99
N ASP A 5 12.55 -11.07 -10.11
CA ASP A 5 11.33 -10.35 -10.47
C ASP A 5 10.58 -9.78 -9.25
N ALA A 6 10.96 -10.16 -8.03
CA ALA A 6 10.53 -9.49 -6.82
C ALA A 6 11.55 -8.38 -6.50
N LEU A 7 11.11 -7.14 -6.35
CA LEU A 7 11.95 -6.08 -5.80
C LEU A 7 12.56 -6.60 -4.49
N PRO A 8 13.89 -6.44 -4.25
CA PRO A 8 14.47 -6.77 -2.97
C PRO A 8 13.83 -5.89 -1.90
N ILE A 9 12.94 -6.50 -1.12
CA ILE A 9 12.06 -5.78 -0.19
C ILE A 9 12.78 -5.50 1.11
N SER A 10 13.78 -6.30 1.42
CA SER A 10 14.56 -6.21 2.65
C SER A 10 15.94 -6.80 2.46
N ALA A 11 16.92 -6.20 3.12
CA ALA A 11 18.27 -6.71 3.23
C ALA A 11 18.77 -6.48 4.67
N GLU A 12 19.60 -7.39 5.16
CA GLU A 12 20.33 -7.18 6.40
C GLU A 12 21.48 -6.20 6.14
N LEU A 13 21.62 -5.20 7.01
CA LEU A 13 22.76 -4.29 7.00
C LEU A 13 23.73 -4.73 8.07
N ILE A 14 24.94 -5.15 7.66
CA ILE A 14 25.98 -5.63 8.56
C ILE A 14 27.05 -4.55 8.66
N PHE A 15 27.30 -4.04 9.88
CA PHE A 15 28.34 -3.07 10.17
C PHE A 15 29.46 -3.78 10.97
N GLN A 16 30.66 -3.84 10.42
CA GLN A 16 31.85 -4.38 11.09
C GLN A 16 32.90 -3.29 11.13
N ASP A 17 33.40 -2.97 12.35
CA ASP A 17 34.44 -1.95 12.58
C ASP A 17 34.17 -0.60 11.84
N CYS A 18 32.90 -0.23 11.70
CA CYS A 18 32.49 0.99 11.02
C CYS A 18 32.66 2.19 11.95
N ILE A 19 33.68 2.98 11.71
CA ILE A 19 33.96 4.21 12.47
C ILE A 19 33.02 5.31 11.98
N VAL A 20 32.20 5.84 12.89
CA VAL A 20 31.27 6.95 12.61
C VAL A 20 31.73 8.19 13.41
N PRO A 21 31.94 9.35 12.78
CA PRO A 21 32.26 10.58 13.47
C PRO A 21 31.20 10.97 14.52
N LYS A 22 31.65 11.51 15.66
CA LYS A 22 30.77 11.84 16.79
C LYS A 22 29.67 12.85 16.42
N GLU A 23 29.96 13.76 15.53
CA GLU A 23 29.02 14.76 14.99
C GLU A 23 27.87 14.15 14.18
N ASN A 24 28.03 12.90 13.72
CA ASN A 24 26.97 12.17 13.02
C ASN A 24 25.99 11.46 13.97
N LEU A 25 26.15 11.64 15.29
CA LEU A 25 25.19 11.10 16.26
C LEU A 25 23.83 11.74 16.09
N LEU A 26 22.84 10.93 15.68
CA LEU A 26 21.45 11.39 15.54
C LEU A 26 20.75 11.46 16.91
N GLY A 27 20.59 12.67 17.43
CA GLY A 27 19.93 12.90 18.72
C GLY A 27 20.86 12.60 19.91
N LYS A 28 20.35 11.89 20.92
CA LYS A 28 21.07 11.58 22.16
C LYS A 28 21.26 10.07 22.32
N GLU A 29 22.37 9.66 22.94
CA GLU A 29 22.61 8.27 23.30
C GLU A 29 21.43 7.69 24.09
N GLY A 30 21.07 6.45 23.82
CA GLY A 30 19.95 5.74 24.45
C GLY A 30 18.55 6.16 23.94
N LYS A 31 18.44 7.10 22.98
CA LYS A 31 17.14 7.57 22.43
C LYS A 31 16.84 7.04 21.03
N GLY A 32 17.70 6.20 20.46
CA GLY A 32 17.55 5.68 19.09
C GLY A 32 16.21 4.99 18.82
N PHE A 33 15.69 4.21 19.77
CA PHE A 33 14.39 3.55 19.60
C PHE A 33 13.25 4.56 19.43
N GLY A 34 13.24 5.65 20.20
CA GLY A 34 12.22 6.71 20.05
C GLY A 34 12.30 7.41 18.70
N ILE A 35 13.52 7.64 18.20
CA ILE A 35 13.76 8.22 16.87
C ILE A 35 13.23 7.27 15.79
N ALA A 36 13.55 5.97 15.88
CA ALA A 36 13.07 4.97 14.94
C ALA A 36 11.52 4.93 14.91
N MET A 37 10.85 4.93 16.06
CA MET A 37 9.38 4.93 16.12
C MET A 37 8.77 6.18 15.49
N SER A 38 9.34 7.35 15.73
CA SER A 38 8.89 8.61 15.11
C SER A 38 9.07 8.60 13.58
N THR A 39 10.16 8.00 13.10
CA THR A 39 10.42 7.83 11.67
C THR A 39 9.37 6.90 11.03
N LEU A 40 9.05 5.78 11.69
CA LEU A 40 8.03 4.83 11.24
C LEU A 40 6.63 5.46 11.16
N ASP A 41 6.27 6.37 12.07
CA ASP A 41 4.99 7.09 11.99
C ASP A 41 4.85 7.88 10.68
N GLY A 42 5.94 8.50 10.23
CA GLY A 42 5.99 9.16 8.92
C GLY A 42 6.00 8.18 7.74
N GLY A 43 6.75 7.08 7.88
CA GLY A 43 6.87 6.01 6.88
C GLY A 43 5.53 5.36 6.56
N ARG A 44 4.66 5.15 7.55
CA ARG A 44 3.31 4.58 7.36
C ARG A 44 2.47 5.37 6.37
N ILE A 45 2.57 6.71 6.36
CA ILE A 45 1.87 7.55 5.37
C ILE A 45 2.41 7.27 3.96
N GLY A 46 3.74 7.15 3.83
CA GLY A 46 4.38 6.81 2.55
C GLY A 46 3.90 5.46 1.99
N ILE A 47 3.85 4.42 2.85
CA ILE A 47 3.36 3.10 2.46
C ILE A 47 1.86 3.11 2.13
N ALA A 48 1.06 3.87 2.87
CA ALA A 48 -0.35 4.06 2.55
C ALA A 48 -0.54 4.72 1.16
N ALA A 49 0.28 5.72 0.85
CA ALA A 49 0.27 6.37 -0.46
C ALA A 49 0.74 5.42 -1.58
N GLN A 50 1.76 4.60 -1.33
CA GLN A 50 2.21 3.56 -2.26
C GLN A 50 1.09 2.54 -2.56
N ALA A 51 0.45 2.01 -1.51
CA ALA A 51 -0.66 1.09 -1.64
C ALA A 51 -1.83 1.68 -2.45
N LEU A 52 -2.18 2.94 -2.16
CA LEU A 52 -3.18 3.70 -2.92
C LEU A 52 -2.80 3.82 -4.40
N GLY A 53 -1.53 4.14 -4.70
CA GLY A 53 -1.04 4.24 -6.07
C GLY A 53 -1.10 2.92 -6.83
N ILE A 54 -0.76 1.80 -6.17
CA ILE A 54 -0.88 0.45 -6.75
C ILE A 54 -2.36 0.13 -7.07
N ALA A 55 -3.26 0.40 -6.13
CA ALA A 55 -4.69 0.17 -6.33
C ALA A 55 -5.25 0.99 -7.49
N GLN A 56 -4.91 2.29 -7.55
CA GLN A 56 -5.33 3.17 -8.65
C GLN A 56 -4.80 2.69 -9.99
N GLY A 57 -3.50 2.40 -10.09
CA GLY A 57 -2.92 1.91 -11.34
C GLY A 57 -3.53 0.59 -11.81
N ALA A 58 -3.86 -0.32 -10.88
CA ALA A 58 -4.54 -1.57 -11.23
C ALA A 58 -5.96 -1.33 -11.77
N LEU A 59 -6.70 -0.38 -11.19
CA LEU A 59 -8.00 0.01 -11.70
C LEU A 59 -7.91 0.66 -13.08
N ASP A 60 -6.96 1.58 -13.30
CA ASP A 60 -6.79 2.28 -14.57
C ASP A 60 -6.53 1.30 -15.72
N GLU A 61 -5.64 0.33 -15.52
CA GLU A 61 -5.37 -0.75 -16.49
C GLU A 61 -6.61 -1.63 -16.70
N THR A 62 -7.35 -1.93 -15.65
CA THR A 62 -8.56 -2.76 -15.73
C THR A 62 -9.68 -2.06 -16.49
N VAL A 63 -9.90 -0.77 -16.23
CA VAL A 63 -10.92 0.03 -16.94
C VAL A 63 -10.63 0.08 -18.43
N LYS A 64 -9.35 0.24 -18.82
CA LYS A 64 -8.93 0.18 -20.21
C LYS A 64 -9.24 -1.19 -20.83
N TYR A 65 -8.78 -2.26 -20.17
CA TYR A 65 -8.96 -3.63 -20.65
C TYR A 65 -10.44 -3.99 -20.84
N VAL A 66 -11.31 -3.73 -19.87
CA VAL A 66 -12.74 -4.12 -19.98
C VAL A 66 -13.52 -3.34 -21.02
N LYS A 67 -13.02 -2.17 -21.46
CA LYS A 67 -13.59 -1.40 -22.56
C LYS A 67 -13.24 -1.99 -23.93
N GLU A 68 -12.04 -2.60 -24.05
CA GLU A 68 -11.51 -3.13 -25.30
C GLU A 68 -11.79 -4.64 -25.47
N ARG A 69 -11.75 -5.41 -24.39
CA ARG A 69 -11.94 -6.86 -24.43
C ARG A 69 -13.40 -7.23 -24.63
N GLU A 70 -13.65 -8.04 -25.65
CA GLU A 70 -14.98 -8.56 -25.96
C GLU A 70 -15.14 -10.04 -25.61
N GLN A 71 -16.27 -10.39 -25.06
CA GLN A 71 -16.76 -11.76 -24.88
C GLN A 71 -18.29 -11.80 -25.03
N PHE A 72 -18.83 -12.92 -25.51
CA PHE A 72 -20.27 -13.08 -25.74
C PHE A 72 -20.86 -11.97 -26.61
N GLY A 73 -20.09 -11.52 -27.63
CA GLY A 73 -20.53 -10.54 -28.63
C GLY A 73 -20.58 -9.09 -28.16
N ARG A 74 -19.96 -8.75 -27.02
CA ARG A 74 -19.91 -7.36 -26.50
C ARG A 74 -18.72 -7.12 -25.59
N PRO A 75 -18.28 -5.84 -25.43
CA PRO A 75 -17.23 -5.47 -24.49
C PRO A 75 -17.55 -5.89 -23.05
N LEU A 76 -16.53 -6.28 -22.27
CA LEU A 76 -16.68 -6.68 -20.86
C LEU A 76 -17.31 -5.56 -20.03
N SER A 77 -17.06 -4.30 -20.34
CA SER A 77 -17.65 -3.13 -19.69
C SER A 77 -19.19 -3.04 -19.79
N LYS A 78 -19.83 -3.84 -20.65
CA LYS A 78 -21.29 -3.89 -20.79
C LYS A 78 -21.96 -4.95 -19.89
N PHE A 79 -21.19 -5.69 -19.10
CA PHE A 79 -21.73 -6.67 -18.17
C PHE A 79 -21.93 -6.03 -16.79
N GLN A 80 -23.18 -5.96 -16.34
CA GLN A 80 -23.56 -5.27 -15.10
C GLN A 80 -22.82 -5.81 -13.86
N GLY A 81 -22.62 -7.12 -13.77
CA GLY A 81 -21.86 -7.73 -12.67
C GLY A 81 -20.42 -7.22 -12.58
N LEU A 82 -19.76 -6.94 -13.71
CA LEU A 82 -18.41 -6.35 -13.73
C LEU A 82 -18.43 -4.86 -13.38
N GLN A 83 -19.49 -4.13 -13.78
CA GLN A 83 -19.66 -2.73 -13.41
C GLN A 83 -19.80 -2.55 -11.89
N TRP A 84 -20.49 -3.43 -11.19
CA TRP A 84 -20.58 -3.39 -9.73
C TRP A 84 -19.22 -3.57 -9.06
N ILE A 85 -18.43 -4.54 -9.55
CA ILE A 85 -17.09 -4.77 -9.02
C ILE A 85 -16.20 -3.53 -9.20
N ILE A 86 -16.27 -2.88 -10.37
CA ILE A 86 -15.48 -1.66 -10.66
C ILE A 86 -15.94 -0.49 -9.77
N ALA A 87 -17.24 -0.34 -9.55
CA ALA A 87 -17.78 0.70 -8.67
C ALA A 87 -17.32 0.50 -7.20
N ASP A 88 -17.33 -0.73 -6.70
CA ASP A 88 -16.81 -1.06 -5.36
C ASP A 88 -15.32 -0.75 -5.24
N ILE A 89 -14.54 -1.10 -6.27
CA ILE A 89 -13.10 -0.81 -6.32
C ILE A 89 -12.85 0.69 -6.23
N GLU A 90 -13.50 1.48 -7.07
CA GLU A 90 -13.35 2.95 -7.09
C GLU A 90 -13.72 3.55 -5.73
N THR A 91 -14.85 3.12 -5.14
CA THR A 91 -15.28 3.58 -3.82
C THR A 91 -14.24 3.31 -2.74
N ALA A 92 -13.62 2.12 -2.74
CA ALA A 92 -12.59 1.76 -1.78
C ALA A 92 -11.29 2.56 -1.98
N ILE A 93 -10.92 2.85 -3.23
CA ILE A 93 -9.77 3.69 -3.57
C ILE A 93 -9.99 5.12 -3.07
N GLU A 94 -11.16 5.72 -3.31
CA GLU A 94 -11.47 7.07 -2.83
C GLU A 94 -11.49 7.16 -1.30
N ALA A 95 -12.04 6.17 -0.60
CA ALA A 95 -11.96 6.11 0.85
C ALA A 95 -10.51 6.05 1.34
N SER A 96 -9.65 5.24 0.68
CA SER A 96 -8.22 5.16 0.96
C SER A 96 -7.53 6.50 0.76
N ARG A 97 -7.83 7.18 -0.34
CA ARG A 97 -7.27 8.50 -0.70
C ARG A 97 -7.54 9.54 0.38
N LEU A 98 -8.78 9.63 0.84
CA LEU A 98 -9.17 10.56 1.89
C LEU A 98 -8.46 10.28 3.21
N LEU A 99 -8.27 9.00 3.58
CA LEU A 99 -7.54 8.63 4.79
C LEU A 99 -6.05 8.98 4.68
N VAL A 100 -5.42 8.72 3.54
CA VAL A 100 -4.02 9.09 3.27
C VAL A 100 -3.83 10.60 3.35
N TYR A 101 -4.68 11.36 2.68
CA TYR A 101 -4.60 12.82 2.68
C TYR A 101 -4.84 13.41 4.07
N ARG A 102 -5.77 12.87 4.85
CA ARG A 102 -5.98 13.29 6.23
C ARG A 102 -4.73 13.09 7.09
N ALA A 103 -4.08 11.92 7.00
CA ALA A 103 -2.86 11.64 7.73
C ALA A 103 -1.71 12.58 7.31
N ALA A 104 -1.54 12.78 5.99
CA ALA A 104 -0.55 13.69 5.44
C ALA A 104 -0.80 15.15 5.85
N PHE A 105 -2.04 15.62 5.81
CA PHE A 105 -2.44 16.95 6.24
C PHE A 105 -2.12 17.18 7.73
N ASN A 106 -2.46 16.22 8.59
CA ASN A 106 -2.16 16.33 10.02
C ASN A 106 -0.65 16.48 10.25
N LYS A 107 0.16 15.62 9.59
CA LYS A 107 1.61 15.68 9.69
C LYS A 107 2.16 17.03 9.21
N ALA A 108 1.70 17.52 8.07
CA ALA A 108 2.17 18.77 7.48
C ALA A 108 1.84 20.00 8.35
N ASN A 109 0.77 19.94 9.13
CA ASN A 109 0.33 21.03 10.01
C ASN A 109 0.74 20.83 11.48
N GLY A 110 1.63 19.89 11.79
CA GLY A 110 2.09 19.64 13.16
C GLY A 110 1.02 19.10 14.11
N LEU A 111 -0.07 18.56 13.57
CA LEU A 111 -1.14 17.96 14.35
C LEU A 111 -0.79 16.48 14.70
N PRO A 112 -1.38 15.89 15.75
CA PRO A 112 -1.24 14.48 16.03
C PRO A 112 -1.68 13.64 14.83
N TYR A 113 -0.83 12.70 14.39
CA TYR A 113 -1.09 11.91 13.18
C TYR A 113 -0.75 10.40 13.32
N ASN A 114 -0.23 9.96 14.45
CA ASN A 114 0.15 8.55 14.66
C ASN A 114 -1.02 7.58 14.42
N LYS A 115 -2.19 7.88 15.00
CA LYS A 115 -3.40 7.08 14.80
C LYS A 115 -3.90 7.15 13.35
N GLU A 116 -3.93 8.35 12.78
CA GLU A 116 -4.38 8.58 11.41
C GLU A 116 -3.47 7.90 10.38
N ALA A 117 -2.15 7.91 10.60
CA ALA A 117 -1.19 7.19 9.78
C ALA A 117 -1.40 5.67 9.84
N ALA A 118 -1.65 5.13 11.03
CA ALA A 118 -1.95 3.71 11.21
C ALA A 118 -3.27 3.31 10.53
N ILE A 119 -4.32 4.13 10.64
CA ILE A 119 -5.61 3.92 9.96
C ILE A 119 -5.43 3.94 8.45
N ALA A 120 -4.72 4.95 7.92
CA ALA A 120 -4.48 5.09 6.49
C ALA A 120 -3.71 3.88 5.93
N LYS A 121 -2.63 3.47 6.63
CA LYS A 121 -1.81 2.33 6.21
C LYS A 121 -2.59 1.02 6.23
N LEU A 122 -3.33 0.76 7.30
CA LEU A 122 -4.14 -0.44 7.43
C LEU A 122 -5.19 -0.53 6.31
N PHE A 123 -5.95 0.54 6.11
CA PHE A 123 -7.03 0.56 5.13
C PHE A 123 -6.51 0.52 3.70
N ALA A 124 -5.52 1.35 3.35
CA ALA A 124 -4.99 1.40 1.99
C ALA A 124 -4.29 0.10 1.58
N ALA A 125 -3.53 -0.54 2.48
CA ALA A 125 -2.86 -1.81 2.19
C ALA A 125 -3.88 -2.94 1.93
N THR A 126 -4.90 -3.07 2.78
CA THR A 126 -5.98 -4.04 2.58
C THR A 126 -6.76 -3.77 1.29
N THR A 127 -7.04 -2.49 1.00
CA THR A 127 -7.70 -2.08 -0.24
C THR A 127 -6.85 -2.45 -1.45
N ALA A 128 -5.55 -2.17 -1.45
CA ALA A 128 -4.67 -2.48 -2.57
C ALA A 128 -4.64 -3.99 -2.87
N MET A 129 -4.57 -4.84 -1.83
CA MET A 129 -4.60 -6.28 -2.01
C MET A 129 -5.94 -6.76 -2.60
N ASN A 130 -7.06 -6.25 -2.09
CA ASN A 130 -8.39 -6.59 -2.60
C ASN A 130 -8.60 -6.13 -4.04
N VAL A 131 -8.21 -4.89 -4.35
CA VAL A 131 -8.34 -4.29 -5.68
C VAL A 131 -7.51 -5.05 -6.70
N THR A 132 -6.21 -5.25 -6.44
CA THR A 132 -5.33 -5.93 -7.38
C THR A 132 -5.76 -7.37 -7.64
N THR A 133 -6.23 -8.09 -6.62
CA THR A 133 -6.80 -9.45 -6.78
C THR A 133 -8.04 -9.44 -7.66
N LYS A 134 -8.97 -8.50 -7.46
CA LYS A 134 -10.15 -8.34 -8.31
C LYS A 134 -9.77 -7.95 -9.75
N CYS A 135 -8.78 -7.07 -9.92
CA CYS A 135 -8.30 -6.65 -11.24
C CYS A 135 -7.68 -7.81 -12.03
N VAL A 136 -6.88 -8.67 -11.37
CA VAL A 136 -6.39 -9.93 -11.98
C VAL A 136 -7.58 -10.79 -12.43
N GLN A 137 -8.59 -10.94 -11.58
CA GLN A 137 -9.80 -11.72 -11.91
C GLN A 137 -10.56 -11.13 -13.11
N LEU A 138 -10.69 -9.80 -13.21
CA LEU A 138 -11.38 -9.13 -14.32
C LEU A 138 -10.64 -9.27 -15.66
N HIS A 139 -9.33 -9.50 -15.63
CA HIS A 139 -8.54 -9.82 -16.82
C HIS A 139 -8.57 -11.31 -17.20
N GLY A 140 -9.06 -12.17 -16.29
CA GLY A 140 -9.06 -13.61 -16.48
C GLY A 140 -7.63 -14.17 -16.62
N GLY A 141 -7.42 -15.12 -17.52
CA GLY A 141 -6.10 -15.73 -17.75
C GLY A 141 -5.00 -14.70 -18.10
N TYR A 142 -5.33 -13.66 -18.82
CA TYR A 142 -4.37 -12.59 -19.17
C TYR A 142 -3.87 -11.82 -17.95
N GLY A 143 -4.69 -11.62 -16.93
CA GLY A 143 -4.28 -10.95 -15.69
C GLY A 143 -3.24 -11.73 -14.87
N TYR A 144 -3.11 -13.04 -15.13
CA TYR A 144 -2.16 -13.94 -14.48
C TYR A 144 -0.82 -14.06 -15.23
N THR A 145 -0.75 -13.56 -16.46
CA THR A 145 0.47 -13.57 -17.30
C THR A 145 1.25 -12.27 -17.14
N LYS A 146 2.52 -12.28 -17.57
CA LYS A 146 3.39 -11.09 -17.55
C LYS A 146 3.10 -10.08 -18.67
N ASP A 147 2.16 -10.39 -19.58
CA ASP A 147 1.76 -9.48 -20.65
C ASP A 147 1.03 -8.24 -20.14
N TYR A 148 0.42 -8.37 -18.94
CA TYR A 148 -0.23 -7.29 -18.23
C TYR A 148 0.42 -7.08 -16.84
N PRO A 149 0.43 -5.86 -16.30
CA PRO A 149 1.15 -5.57 -15.06
C PRO A 149 0.45 -6.08 -13.79
N LEU A 150 -0.79 -6.61 -13.88
CA LEU A 150 -1.67 -6.89 -12.75
C LEU A 150 -1.11 -7.96 -11.80
N GLU A 151 -0.49 -9.01 -12.33
CA GLU A 151 0.12 -10.08 -11.52
C GLU A 151 1.24 -9.54 -10.63
N ARG A 152 2.04 -8.59 -11.16
CA ARG A 152 3.09 -7.92 -10.42
C ARG A 152 2.50 -6.94 -9.40
N MET A 153 1.51 -6.13 -9.80
CA MET A 153 0.83 -5.21 -8.88
C MET A 153 0.20 -5.94 -7.70
N MET A 154 -0.35 -7.14 -7.90
CA MET A 154 -0.90 -7.96 -6.82
C MET A 154 0.20 -8.43 -5.85
N ARG A 155 1.37 -8.85 -6.35
CA ARG A 155 2.52 -9.20 -5.51
C ARG A 155 3.06 -7.98 -4.76
N ASP A 156 3.15 -6.83 -5.42
CA ASP A 156 3.61 -5.58 -4.83
C ASP A 156 2.61 -5.05 -3.78
N ALA A 157 1.31 -5.23 -3.98
CA ALA A 157 0.30 -4.87 -3.00
C ALA A 157 0.46 -5.68 -1.69
N LYS A 158 0.81 -6.96 -1.79
CA LYS A 158 0.92 -7.83 -0.61
C LYS A 158 1.94 -7.34 0.40
N ILE A 159 3.08 -6.83 -0.04
CA ILE A 159 4.12 -6.36 0.88
C ILE A 159 3.66 -5.16 1.72
N THR A 160 2.75 -4.33 1.19
CA THR A 160 2.24 -3.17 1.91
C THR A 160 1.47 -3.54 3.19
N GLU A 161 0.97 -4.78 3.30
CA GLU A 161 0.35 -5.30 4.53
C GLU A 161 1.38 -5.74 5.58
N ILE A 162 2.65 -5.91 5.20
CA ILE A 162 3.69 -6.55 6.02
C ILE A 162 4.70 -5.55 6.56
N TYR A 163 5.38 -4.80 5.70
CA TYR A 163 6.45 -3.89 6.12
C TYR A 163 5.92 -2.59 6.73
N GLU A 164 6.80 -1.80 7.35
CA GLU A 164 6.46 -0.59 8.15
C GLU A 164 5.43 -0.88 9.26
N GLY A 165 5.50 -2.11 9.79
CA GLY A 165 4.54 -2.65 10.75
C GLY A 165 3.36 -3.34 10.06
N THR A 166 3.17 -4.62 10.39
CA THR A 166 2.09 -5.44 9.81
C THR A 166 0.71 -4.82 10.06
N SER A 167 -0.31 -5.30 9.35
CA SER A 167 -1.72 -4.89 9.59
C SER A 167 -2.12 -5.05 11.06
N GLN A 168 -1.64 -6.11 11.74
CA GLN A 168 -1.88 -6.32 13.18
C GLN A 168 -1.20 -5.26 14.05
N VAL A 169 0.01 -4.83 13.69
CA VAL A 169 0.69 -3.73 14.40
C VAL A 169 -0.09 -2.42 14.25
N GLN A 170 -0.63 -2.14 13.05
CA GLN A 170 -1.48 -0.96 12.85
C GLN A 170 -2.74 -1.03 13.74
N GLN A 171 -3.39 -2.19 13.83
CA GLN A 171 -4.54 -2.40 14.71
C GLN A 171 -4.19 -2.15 16.18
N MET A 172 -3.02 -2.63 16.64
CA MET A 172 -2.52 -2.36 18.01
C MET A 172 -2.33 -0.85 18.26
N VAL A 173 -1.73 -0.13 17.31
CA VAL A 173 -1.52 1.32 17.41
C VAL A 173 -2.85 2.07 17.49
N ILE A 174 -3.81 1.70 16.65
CA ILE A 174 -5.15 2.30 16.63
C ILE A 174 -5.85 2.05 17.97
N ALA A 175 -5.88 0.79 18.43
CA ALA A 175 -6.52 0.41 19.68
C ALA A 175 -5.88 1.12 20.88
N ALA A 176 -4.55 1.17 20.96
CA ALA A 176 -3.84 1.86 22.03
C ALA A 176 -4.15 3.37 22.09
N ASN A 177 -4.49 4.01 20.97
CA ASN A 177 -4.89 5.41 20.94
C ASN A 177 -6.36 5.63 21.35
N LEU A 178 -7.21 4.61 21.20
CA LEU A 178 -8.63 4.70 21.55
C LEU A 178 -8.94 4.30 23.00
N LEU A 179 -8.10 3.43 23.56
CA LEU A 179 -8.32 2.83 24.89
C LEU A 179 -7.49 3.48 26.02
N LYS A 180 -6.87 4.61 25.74
CA LYS A 180 -6.13 5.43 26.72
C LYS A 180 -7.07 6.13 27.68
#